data_c0ef95f49c4cc3f5871495b22a957295
#
_entry.id   c0ef95f49c4cc3f5871495b22a957295
#
_cell.length_a   1.000
_cell.length_b   1.000
_cell.length_c   1.000
_cell.angle_alpha   90.00
_cell.angle_beta   90.00
_cell.angle_gamma   90.00
#
_symmetry.space_group_name_H-M   'P 1'
#
loop_
_entity.id
_entity.type
_entity.pdbx_description
1 polymer ?
#
loop_
_entity_poly.entity_id
_entity_poly.type
_entity_poly.pdbx_seq_one_letter_code
_entity_poly.pdbx_strand_id
1 'polypeptide(L)'
;MSTSITKHNLNTKIISIEDFPQGSPLPYSVLDATHTNAAYPERKLEIRGGGYGSDAAAHPSNANQFYVLTDRGPNADFDGIAGKGKQFLVPGYTPSIGLFELQNDGKIIKIKEIVLKDSHGNPISGLPNPKAFGGTNEVP
;
A
#
# COMPACT_ATOMS: atom_id res chain seq x y z
N MET A 1 -28.54 -18.24 34.42
CA MET A 1 -27.35 -18.70 33.66
C MET A 1 -26.46 -17.51 33.44
N SER A 2 -25.30 -17.44 34.12
CA SER A 2 -24.37 -16.35 34.01
C SER A 2 -23.40 -16.68 32.88
N THR A 3 -23.44 -15.93 31.77
CA THR A 3 -22.46 -16.02 30.69
C THR A 3 -21.18 -15.31 31.14
N SER A 4 -20.16 -16.09 31.48
CA SER A 4 -18.84 -15.56 31.74
C SER A 4 -18.23 -15.07 30.42
N ILE A 5 -18.06 -13.78 30.28
CA ILE A 5 -17.27 -13.19 29.20
C ILE A 5 -15.81 -13.46 29.52
N THR A 6 -15.19 -14.36 28.78
CA THR A 6 -13.75 -14.58 28.83
C THR A 6 -13.07 -13.32 28.30
N LYS A 7 -12.46 -12.53 29.18
CA LYS A 7 -11.57 -11.44 28.77
C LYS A 7 -10.37 -12.06 28.06
N HIS A 8 -10.34 -11.99 26.74
CA HIS A 8 -9.10 -12.20 26.00
C HIS A 8 -8.17 -11.06 26.38
N ASN A 9 -7.08 -11.37 27.07
CA ASN A 9 -5.97 -10.43 27.24
C ASN A 9 -5.35 -10.20 25.84
N LEU A 10 -5.83 -9.19 25.16
CA LEU A 10 -5.13 -8.65 24.01
C LEU A 10 -3.86 -7.99 24.56
N ASN A 11 -2.71 -8.65 24.38
CA ASN A 11 -1.42 -8.02 24.56
C ASN A 11 -1.27 -6.94 23.47
N THR A 12 -1.88 -5.79 23.70
CA THR A 12 -1.76 -4.65 22.81
C THR A 12 -0.45 -3.95 23.17
N LYS A 13 0.57 -4.10 22.33
CA LYS A 13 1.76 -3.26 22.39
C LYS A 13 1.42 -1.94 21.71
N ILE A 14 1.34 -0.87 22.47
CA ILE A 14 1.24 0.48 21.91
C ILE A 14 2.65 0.83 21.45
N ILE A 15 2.83 0.98 20.15
CA ILE A 15 4.05 1.50 19.55
C ILE A 15 3.81 2.98 19.32
N SER A 16 4.51 3.84 20.07
CA SER A 16 4.46 5.27 19.83
C SER A 16 5.28 5.62 18.59
N ILE A 17 5.01 6.77 17.98
CA ILE A 17 5.79 7.26 16.84
C ILE A 17 7.27 7.52 17.25
N GLU A 18 7.52 7.71 18.53
CA GLU A 18 8.84 7.91 19.14
C GLU A 18 9.66 6.62 19.20
N ASP A 19 8.99 5.47 19.17
CA ASP A 19 9.65 4.15 19.13
C ASP A 19 10.20 3.81 17.73
N PHE A 20 9.82 4.59 16.71
CA PHE A 20 10.37 4.45 15.37
C PHE A 20 11.54 5.42 15.19
N PRO A 21 12.72 4.95 14.78
CA PRO A 21 13.81 5.84 14.38
C PRO A 21 13.29 6.83 13.34
N GLN A 22 13.68 8.09 13.46
CA GLN A 22 13.29 9.12 12.50
C GLN A 22 13.53 8.64 11.06
N GLY A 23 12.49 8.64 10.25
CA GLY A 23 12.56 8.17 8.87
C GLY A 23 12.48 6.66 8.70
N SER A 24 11.92 5.93 9.68
CA SER A 24 11.64 4.49 9.56
C SER A 24 10.19 4.23 9.11
N PRO A 25 9.82 4.59 7.88
CA PRO A 25 8.56 4.17 7.29
C PRO A 25 8.59 2.64 7.07
N LEU A 26 7.44 2.07 6.81
CA LEU A 26 7.39 0.71 6.26
C LEU A 26 8.33 0.61 5.06
N PRO A 27 9.06 -0.51 4.91
CA PRO A 27 9.94 -0.69 3.77
C PRO A 27 9.18 -0.47 2.44
N TYR A 28 9.75 0.32 1.55
CA TYR A 28 9.19 0.59 0.24
C TYR A 28 10.15 0.18 -0.88
N SER A 29 9.62 -0.04 -2.06
CA SER A 29 10.39 -0.18 -3.29
C SER A 29 10.40 1.12 -4.08
N VAL A 30 11.47 1.41 -4.80
CA VAL A 30 11.50 2.48 -5.80
C VAL A 30 10.92 1.94 -7.10
N LEU A 31 9.83 2.51 -7.57
CA LEU A 31 9.15 2.12 -8.82
C LEU A 31 9.69 2.89 -10.02
N ASP A 32 9.98 4.18 -9.84
CA ASP A 32 10.65 5.04 -10.79
C ASP A 32 11.48 6.09 -10.01
N ALA A 33 12.79 6.06 -10.21
CA ALA A 33 13.73 6.96 -9.53
C ALA A 33 13.84 8.34 -10.21
N THR A 34 13.34 8.48 -11.44
CA THR A 34 13.62 9.64 -12.30
C THR A 34 12.38 10.18 -13.00
N HIS A 35 11.21 9.93 -12.44
CA HIS A 35 9.95 10.38 -13.01
C HIS A 35 9.97 11.91 -13.26
N THR A 36 9.60 12.31 -14.46
CA THR A 36 9.46 13.72 -14.81
C THR A 36 8.00 14.10 -14.89
N ASN A 37 7.63 15.18 -14.25
CA ASN A 37 6.29 15.74 -14.32
C ASN A 37 6.27 16.94 -15.27
N ALA A 38 5.30 17.00 -16.16
CA ALA A 38 5.19 18.11 -17.13
C ALA A 38 5.03 19.50 -16.46
N ALA A 39 4.44 19.54 -15.25
CA ALA A 39 4.30 20.79 -14.48
C ALA A 39 5.61 21.21 -13.78
N TYR A 40 6.56 20.29 -13.59
CA TYR A 40 7.83 20.52 -12.91
C TYR A 40 8.95 19.77 -13.62
N PRO A 41 9.27 20.10 -14.88
CA PRO A 41 10.19 19.32 -15.72
C PRO A 41 11.64 19.33 -15.20
N GLU A 42 12.00 20.32 -14.40
CA GLU A 42 13.31 20.41 -13.75
C GLU A 42 13.47 19.53 -12.52
N ARG A 43 12.37 18.96 -12.01
CA ARG A 43 12.38 18.10 -10.82
C ARG A 43 12.27 16.63 -11.23
N LYS A 44 13.24 15.85 -10.77
CA LYS A 44 13.11 14.39 -10.80
C LYS A 44 12.40 13.95 -9.52
N LEU A 45 11.32 13.22 -9.69
CA LEU A 45 10.53 12.68 -8.59
C LEU A 45 10.82 11.19 -8.46
N GLU A 46 11.02 10.74 -7.23
CA GLU A 46 11.09 9.32 -6.93
C GLU A 46 9.68 8.80 -6.64
N ILE A 47 9.19 7.91 -7.47
CA ILE A 47 7.91 7.22 -7.27
C ILE A 47 8.14 5.96 -6.45
N ARG A 48 7.48 5.87 -5.30
CA ARG A 48 7.65 4.79 -4.33
C ARG A 48 6.46 3.84 -4.31
N GLY A 49 6.75 2.56 -4.24
CA GLY A 49 5.76 1.50 -4.05
C GLY A 49 5.77 1.01 -2.60
N GLY A 50 5.19 1.80 -1.71
CA GLY A 50 5.15 1.51 -0.27
C GLY A 50 3.87 2.00 0.39
N GLY A 51 2.86 2.30 -0.39
CA GLY A 51 1.56 2.78 0.07
C GLY A 51 0.72 1.69 0.74
N TYR A 52 1.29 1.03 1.74
CA TYR A 52 0.56 0.09 2.59
C TYR A 52 -0.31 0.87 3.59
N GLY A 53 -1.57 0.47 3.75
CA GLY A 53 -2.48 1.12 4.69
C GLY A 53 -3.95 1.09 4.25
N SER A 54 -4.26 0.45 3.14
CA SER A 54 -5.66 0.28 2.71
C SER A 54 -6.41 -0.69 3.60
N ASP A 55 -5.72 -1.69 4.15
CA ASP A 55 -6.23 -2.59 5.18
C ASP A 55 -5.07 -3.28 5.89
N ALA A 56 -5.33 -3.81 7.11
CA ALA A 56 -4.35 -4.53 7.89
C ALA A 56 -4.99 -5.69 8.68
N ALA A 57 -4.26 -6.80 8.79
CA ALA A 57 -4.67 -7.95 9.57
C ALA A 57 -3.50 -8.57 10.32
N ALA A 58 -3.72 -8.97 11.57
CA ALA A 58 -2.72 -9.70 12.35
C ALA A 58 -2.47 -11.08 11.75
N HIS A 59 -1.23 -11.56 11.84
CA HIS A 59 -0.91 -12.93 11.48
C HIS A 59 -1.56 -13.89 12.49
N PRO A 60 -2.22 -14.99 12.05
CA PRO A 60 -3.04 -15.83 12.92
C PRO A 60 -2.27 -16.58 14.02
N SER A 61 -0.96 -16.77 13.83
CA SER A 61 -0.14 -17.55 14.77
C SER A 61 1.17 -16.88 15.21
N ASN A 62 1.46 -15.68 14.73
CA ASN A 62 2.66 -14.92 15.11
C ASN A 62 2.29 -13.50 15.49
N ALA A 63 2.38 -13.19 16.79
CA ALA A 63 1.97 -11.89 17.32
C ALA A 63 2.81 -10.70 16.84
N ASN A 64 4.02 -10.95 16.32
CA ASN A 64 4.89 -9.90 15.79
C ASN A 64 4.70 -9.68 14.28
N GLN A 65 3.87 -10.51 13.63
CA GLN A 65 3.65 -10.41 12.18
C GLN A 65 2.25 -9.89 11.85
N PHE A 66 2.17 -9.17 10.74
CA PHE A 66 0.92 -8.60 10.25
C PHE A 66 0.94 -8.46 8.74
N TYR A 67 -0.24 -8.60 8.15
CA TYR A 67 -0.48 -8.35 6.73
C TYR A 67 -0.97 -6.93 6.51
N VAL A 68 -0.54 -6.29 5.44
CA VAL A 68 -1.00 -4.94 5.05
C VAL A 68 -1.22 -4.90 3.55
N LEU A 69 -2.34 -4.34 3.14
CA LEU A 69 -2.71 -4.21 1.73
C LEU A 69 -2.21 -2.85 1.19
N THR A 70 -1.68 -2.87 -0.03
CA THR A 70 -1.40 -1.62 -0.76
C THR A 70 -2.67 -1.03 -1.34
N ASP A 71 -2.63 0.26 -1.65
CA ASP A 71 -3.59 0.90 -2.55
C ASP A 71 -3.34 0.51 -4.01
N ARG A 72 -4.16 1.04 -4.92
CA ARG A 72 -4.13 0.78 -6.39
C ARG A 72 -2.83 1.21 -7.08
N GLY A 73 -1.97 1.95 -6.40
CA GLY A 73 -0.69 2.45 -6.89
C GLY A 73 -0.57 3.96 -6.86
N PRO A 74 0.64 4.46 -7.13
CA PRO A 74 0.93 5.89 -7.10
C PRO A 74 0.07 6.63 -8.12
N ASN A 75 -0.64 7.66 -7.65
CA ASN A 75 -1.46 8.50 -8.48
C ASN A 75 -1.32 9.97 -8.07
N ALA A 76 -1.63 10.86 -8.99
CA ALA A 76 -1.62 12.30 -8.77
C ALA A 76 -2.88 12.94 -9.33
N ASP A 77 -3.20 14.13 -8.87
CA ASP A 77 -4.27 14.92 -9.45
C ASP A 77 -3.92 15.29 -10.89
N PHE A 78 -4.90 15.17 -11.75
CA PHE A 78 -4.79 15.42 -13.17
C PHE A 78 -5.94 16.33 -13.62
N ASP A 79 -5.64 17.33 -14.44
CA ASP A 79 -6.64 18.20 -15.06
C ASP A 79 -6.50 18.09 -16.58
N GLY A 80 -7.38 17.30 -17.18
CA GLY A 80 -7.38 16.97 -18.60
C GLY A 80 -8.60 17.46 -19.32
N ILE A 81 -8.71 17.12 -20.60
CA ILE A 81 -9.84 17.53 -21.49
C ILE A 81 -11.19 17.08 -20.92
N ALA A 82 -11.23 15.96 -20.18
CA ALA A 82 -12.44 15.45 -19.55
C ALA A 82 -12.73 16.03 -18.16
N GLY A 83 -11.94 17.00 -17.70
CA GLY A 83 -12.00 17.61 -16.37
C GLY A 83 -11.01 17.01 -15.38
N LYS A 84 -11.25 17.29 -14.10
CA LYS A 84 -10.38 16.83 -13.01
C LYS A 84 -10.50 15.32 -12.77
N GLY A 85 -9.39 14.67 -12.56
CA GLY A 85 -9.32 13.25 -12.29
C GLY A 85 -8.01 12.85 -11.62
N LYS A 86 -7.66 11.57 -11.73
CA LYS A 86 -6.39 11.01 -11.24
C LYS A 86 -5.60 10.43 -12.41
N GLN A 87 -4.30 10.64 -12.40
CA GLN A 87 -3.36 9.97 -13.29
C GLN A 87 -2.55 8.96 -12.50
N PHE A 88 -2.45 7.74 -13.01
CA PHE A 88 -1.64 6.66 -12.44
C PHE A 88 -0.23 6.73 -13.03
N LEU A 89 0.73 7.10 -12.20
CA LEU A 89 2.11 7.37 -12.60
C LEU A 89 2.87 6.10 -13.00
N VAL A 90 2.42 4.94 -12.55
CA VAL A 90 3.00 3.63 -12.85
C VAL A 90 1.89 2.69 -13.33
N PRO A 91 1.53 2.73 -14.63
CA PRO A 91 0.41 1.93 -15.17
C PRO A 91 0.57 0.42 -14.98
N GLY A 92 1.80 -0.08 -14.91
CA GLY A 92 2.12 -1.48 -14.65
C GLY A 92 2.12 -1.88 -13.16
N TYR A 93 1.75 -0.97 -12.26
CA TYR A 93 1.69 -1.28 -10.84
C TYR A 93 0.63 -2.34 -10.54
N THR A 94 1.01 -3.34 -9.75
CA THR A 94 0.12 -4.38 -9.27
C THR A 94 -0.05 -4.26 -7.77
N PRO A 95 -1.29 -4.10 -7.27
CA PRO A 95 -1.57 -4.13 -5.84
C PRO A 95 -1.11 -5.44 -5.20
N SER A 96 -0.67 -5.35 -3.95
CA SER A 96 -0.13 -6.51 -3.23
C SER A 96 -0.46 -6.46 -1.74
N ILE A 97 -0.33 -7.61 -1.10
CA ILE A 97 -0.36 -7.77 0.35
C ILE A 97 1.06 -8.01 0.83
N GLY A 98 1.57 -7.13 1.67
CA GLY A 98 2.85 -7.32 2.36
C GLY A 98 2.67 -8.08 3.67
N LEU A 99 3.51 -9.07 3.93
CA LEU A 99 3.69 -9.63 5.27
C LEU A 99 4.89 -8.95 5.91
N PHE A 100 4.67 -8.33 7.03
CA PHE A 100 5.67 -7.60 7.79
C PHE A 100 5.89 -8.23 9.16
N GLU A 101 7.06 -7.98 9.72
CA GLU A 101 7.41 -8.39 11.08
C GLU A 101 8.00 -7.22 11.85
N LEU A 102 7.48 -7.01 13.07
CA LEU A 102 8.04 -6.10 14.04
C LEU A 102 9.18 -6.81 14.78
N GLN A 103 10.38 -6.30 14.62
CA GLN A 103 11.60 -6.79 15.28
C GLN A 103 11.68 -6.30 16.72
N ASN A 104 12.51 -6.96 17.53
CA ASN A 104 12.70 -6.59 18.93
C ASN A 104 13.33 -5.20 19.11
N ASP A 105 14.08 -4.72 18.12
CA ASP A 105 14.69 -3.38 18.10
C ASP A 105 13.72 -2.29 17.60
N GLY A 106 12.44 -2.64 17.36
CA GLY A 106 11.42 -1.73 16.90
C GLY A 106 11.36 -1.57 15.36
N LYS A 107 12.28 -2.16 14.62
CA LYS A 107 12.24 -2.09 13.15
C LYS A 107 11.14 -2.98 12.59
N ILE A 108 10.58 -2.54 11.48
CA ILE A 108 9.62 -3.33 10.69
C ILE A 108 10.33 -3.80 9.42
N ILE A 109 10.31 -5.09 9.20
CA ILE A 109 10.85 -5.69 7.97
C ILE A 109 9.74 -6.32 7.15
N LYS A 110 9.85 -6.24 5.82
CA LYS A 110 8.96 -6.96 4.90
C LYS A 110 9.49 -8.38 4.69
N ILE A 111 8.72 -9.38 5.12
CA ILE A 111 9.08 -10.80 4.99
C ILE A 111 8.67 -11.35 3.63
N LYS A 112 7.48 -10.96 3.16
CA LYS A 112 6.90 -11.52 1.94
C LYS A 112 6.01 -10.50 1.27
N GLU A 113 5.92 -10.59 -0.05
CA GLU A 113 4.95 -9.88 -0.86
C GLU A 113 4.07 -10.88 -1.61
N ILE A 114 2.77 -10.68 -1.53
CA ILE A 114 1.75 -11.47 -2.21
C ILE A 114 1.11 -10.57 -3.25
N VAL A 115 1.50 -10.73 -4.48
CA VAL A 115 0.95 -9.98 -5.62
C VAL A 115 -0.48 -10.45 -5.88
N LEU A 116 -1.42 -9.50 -6.00
CA LEU A 116 -2.80 -9.82 -6.32
C LEU A 116 -2.93 -10.29 -7.78
N LYS A 117 -3.72 -11.33 -7.99
CA LYS A 117 -3.88 -11.98 -9.29
C LYS A 117 -5.35 -12.23 -9.60
N ASP A 118 -5.67 -12.26 -10.87
CA ASP A 118 -6.98 -12.71 -11.37
C ASP A 118 -7.15 -14.24 -11.23
N SER A 119 -8.31 -14.75 -11.60
CA SER A 119 -8.62 -16.18 -11.57
C SER A 119 -7.77 -17.05 -12.52
N HIS A 120 -7.05 -16.43 -13.45
CA HIS A 120 -6.15 -17.09 -14.39
C HIS A 120 -4.68 -17.04 -13.93
N GLY A 121 -4.41 -16.39 -12.78
CA GLY A 121 -3.07 -16.24 -12.24
C GLY A 121 -2.28 -15.05 -12.78
N ASN A 122 -2.89 -14.17 -13.58
CA ASN A 122 -2.24 -12.95 -14.07
C ASN A 122 -2.28 -11.86 -12.99
N PRO A 123 -1.20 -11.07 -12.84
CA PRO A 123 -1.23 -9.91 -11.97
C PRO A 123 -2.35 -8.95 -12.37
N ILE A 124 -3.12 -8.46 -11.40
CA ILE A 124 -4.13 -7.44 -11.65
C ILE A 124 -3.48 -6.06 -11.69
N SER A 125 -4.06 -5.16 -12.48
CA SER A 125 -3.65 -3.76 -12.55
C SER A 125 -4.37 -2.94 -11.47
N GLY A 126 -3.71 -1.91 -10.96
CA GLY A 126 -4.33 -0.89 -10.12
C GLY A 126 -5.12 0.17 -10.90
N LEU A 127 -5.13 0.08 -12.23
CA LEU A 127 -5.81 1.02 -13.10
C LEU A 127 -7.33 0.99 -12.92
N PRO A 128 -8.03 2.08 -13.24
CA PRO A 128 -9.48 2.15 -13.22
C PRO A 128 -10.09 1.21 -14.25
N ASN A 129 -11.35 0.85 -14.02
CA ASN A 129 -12.13 0.10 -15.01
C ASN A 129 -12.27 0.89 -16.33
N PRO A 130 -12.25 0.21 -17.47
CA PRO A 130 -12.61 0.82 -18.76
C PRO A 130 -13.99 1.50 -18.69
N LYS A 131 -14.21 2.53 -19.49
CA LYS A 131 -15.49 3.27 -19.53
C LYS A 131 -16.70 2.36 -19.73
N ALA A 132 -16.55 1.27 -20.49
CA ALA A 132 -17.59 0.28 -20.70
C ALA A 132 -18.10 -0.39 -19.41
N PHE A 133 -17.31 -0.35 -18.34
CA PHE A 133 -17.64 -0.90 -17.02
C PHE A 133 -17.78 0.20 -15.93
N GLY A 134 -18.17 1.41 -16.32
CA GLY A 134 -18.38 2.52 -15.40
C GLY A 134 -17.07 3.20 -14.96
N GLY A 135 -16.10 3.30 -15.86
CA GLY A 135 -14.84 3.99 -15.60
C GLY A 135 -15.02 5.46 -15.25
N THR A 136 -14.14 5.97 -14.43
CA THR A 136 -14.07 7.35 -13.94
C THR A 136 -13.16 8.21 -14.83
N ASN A 137 -12.98 9.51 -14.50
CA ASN A 137 -12.00 10.40 -15.14
C ASN A 137 -10.57 10.11 -14.65
N GLU A 138 -10.19 8.84 -14.62
CA GLU A 138 -8.87 8.38 -14.23
C GLU A 138 -8.14 7.86 -15.47
N VAL A 139 -6.86 8.18 -15.58
CA VAL A 139 -6.04 7.83 -16.76
C VAL A 139 -4.73 7.16 -16.32
N PRO A 140 -4.16 6.30 -17.18
CA PRO A 140 -2.83 5.74 -16.96
C PRO A 140 -1.75 6.83 -16.93
#